data_0a017ce1f4fbbea921c0d9cd3b6dad8b
#
_entry.id   0a017ce1f4fbbea921c0d9cd3b6dad8b
#
_cell.length_a   1.000
_cell.length_b   1.000
_cell.length_c   1.000
_cell.angle_alpha   90.00
_cell.angle_beta   90.00
_cell.angle_gamma   90.00
#
_symmetry.space_group_name_H-M   'P 1'
#
loop_
_entity.id
_entity.type
_entity.pdbx_description
1 polymer ?
#
loop_
_entity_poly.entity_id
_entity_poly.type
_entity_poly.pdbx_seq_one_letter_code
_entity_poly.pdbx_strand_id
1 'polypeptide(L)'
;MVLPGPPDDPARPGATLAVMKDARLFEYINELSTEEEGLFAKAADGSGLSQAEIERLDEIKVELDQGYDLLHQRQARRAAGLDPIDAELRSPEIVERYQQ
;
A
#
# COMPACT_ATOMS: atom_id res chain seq x y z
N MET A 1 24.32 5.10 23.12
CA MET A 1 22.93 4.59 23.22
C MET A 1 22.33 4.57 21.85
N VAL A 2 21.81 3.44 21.47
CA VAL A 2 21.15 3.33 20.17
C VAL A 2 19.72 3.78 20.35
N LEU A 3 19.33 4.81 19.63
CA LEU A 3 17.92 5.22 19.59
C LEU A 3 17.15 4.17 18.78
N PRO A 4 16.00 3.77 19.27
CA PRO A 4 15.13 2.95 18.45
C PRO A 4 14.83 3.71 17.17
N GLY A 5 14.90 3.04 16.04
CA GLY A 5 14.49 3.64 14.80
C GLY A 5 13.07 4.14 14.92
N PRO A 6 12.69 5.21 14.22
CA PRO A 6 11.31 5.63 14.23
C PRO A 6 10.43 4.50 13.69
N PRO A 7 9.22 4.30 14.25
CA PRO A 7 8.31 3.26 13.77
C PRO A 7 7.95 3.43 12.29
N ASP A 8 8.14 4.63 11.78
CA ASP A 8 7.87 5.02 10.39
C ASP A 8 9.16 5.21 9.60
N ASP A 9 10.10 4.27 9.74
CA ASP A 9 11.32 4.25 8.93
C ASP A 9 10.94 4.35 7.44
N PRO A 10 11.40 5.40 6.72
CA PRO A 10 11.04 5.58 5.33
C PRO A 10 11.52 4.46 4.41
N ALA A 11 12.47 3.64 4.88
CA ALA A 11 12.90 2.47 4.12
C ALA A 11 11.95 1.28 4.25
N ARG A 12 10.99 1.33 5.19
CA ARG A 12 10.04 0.24 5.37
C ARG A 12 8.94 0.32 4.31
N PRO A 13 8.63 -0.81 3.65
CA PRO A 13 7.48 -0.84 2.74
C PRO A 13 6.19 -0.41 3.45
N GLY A 14 5.46 0.48 2.84
CA GLY A 14 4.17 0.93 3.36
C GLY A 14 4.23 1.93 4.51
N ALA A 15 5.42 2.27 5.04
CA ALA A 15 5.54 3.23 6.14
C ALA A 15 4.92 4.59 5.78
N THR A 16 5.06 5.01 4.54
CA THR A 16 4.54 6.28 4.04
C THR A 16 3.01 6.29 4.00
N LEU A 17 2.38 5.14 3.76
CA LEU A 17 0.92 5.04 3.66
C LEU A 17 0.23 5.43 4.97
N ALA A 18 0.77 5.00 6.10
CA ALA A 18 0.14 5.20 7.40
C ALA A 18 -0.01 6.66 7.78
N VAL A 19 0.86 7.54 7.26
CA VAL A 19 0.84 8.98 7.57
C VAL A 19 0.13 9.81 6.52
N MET A 20 -0.28 9.22 5.40
CA MET A 20 -0.97 9.94 4.34
C MET A 20 -2.40 10.28 4.74
N LYS A 21 -2.84 11.50 4.44
CA LYS A 21 -4.25 11.86 4.51
C LYS A 21 -4.98 11.19 3.36
N ASP A 22 -6.30 11.05 3.50
CA ASP A 22 -7.12 10.31 2.52
C ASP A 22 -6.91 10.76 1.08
N ALA A 23 -6.92 12.08 0.83
CA ALA A 23 -6.75 12.59 -0.53
C ALA A 23 -5.42 12.14 -1.15
N ARG A 24 -4.33 12.23 -0.38
CA ARG A 24 -3.01 11.80 -0.86
C ARG A 24 -2.92 10.29 -0.98
N LEU A 25 -3.57 9.57 -0.07
CA LEU A 25 -3.60 8.12 -0.13
C LEU A 25 -4.34 7.64 -1.39
N PHE A 26 -5.46 8.27 -1.76
CA PHE A 26 -6.15 7.97 -3.01
C PHE A 26 -5.28 8.25 -4.22
N GLU A 27 -4.58 9.39 -4.24
CA GLU A 27 -3.65 9.71 -5.34
C GLU A 27 -2.55 8.67 -5.47
N TYR A 28 -1.98 8.28 -4.35
CA TYR A 28 -0.91 7.29 -4.33
C TYR A 28 -1.40 5.93 -4.84
N ILE A 29 -2.58 5.51 -4.41
CA ILE A 29 -3.20 4.27 -4.89
C ILE A 29 -3.41 4.34 -6.41
N ASN A 30 -3.88 5.48 -6.91
CA ASN A 30 -4.08 5.65 -8.35
C ASN A 30 -2.76 5.61 -9.11
N GLU A 31 -1.70 6.22 -8.58
CA GLU A 31 -0.37 6.17 -9.17
C GLU A 31 0.13 4.73 -9.25
N LEU A 32 -0.03 3.96 -8.17
CA LEU A 32 0.36 2.55 -8.14
C LEU A 32 -0.45 1.71 -9.13
N SER A 33 -1.76 1.95 -9.21
CA SER A 33 -2.63 1.24 -10.14
C SER A 33 -2.24 1.53 -11.59
N THR A 34 -1.87 2.75 -11.90
CA THR A 34 -1.43 3.13 -13.24
C THR A 34 -0.09 2.45 -13.58
N GLU A 35 0.81 2.41 -12.63
CA GLU A 35 2.09 1.72 -12.81
C GLU A 35 1.86 0.22 -13.04
N GLU A 36 0.97 -0.38 -12.26
CA GLU A 36 0.62 -1.78 -12.40
C GLU A 36 0.06 -2.09 -13.79
N GLU A 37 -0.86 -1.27 -14.27
CA GLU A 37 -1.44 -1.41 -15.60
C GLU A 37 -0.37 -1.32 -16.69
N GLY A 38 0.59 -0.43 -16.54
CA GLY A 38 1.70 -0.28 -17.47
C GLY A 38 2.57 -1.54 -17.53
N LEU A 39 2.83 -2.14 -16.37
CA LEU A 39 3.61 -3.37 -16.29
C LEU A 39 2.86 -4.56 -16.90
N PHE A 40 1.57 -4.67 -16.65
CA PHE A 40 0.75 -5.70 -17.26
C PHE A 40 0.69 -5.55 -18.79
N ALA A 41 0.56 -4.32 -19.26
CA ALA A 41 0.55 -4.05 -20.70
C ALA A 41 1.89 -4.45 -21.35
N LYS A 42 2.99 -4.17 -20.68
CA LYS A 42 4.31 -4.56 -21.16
C LYS A 42 4.46 -6.09 -21.21
N ALA A 43 3.96 -6.78 -20.19
CA ALA A 43 3.99 -8.24 -20.19
C ALA A 43 3.14 -8.82 -21.34
N ALA A 44 2.02 -8.19 -21.66
CA ALA A 44 1.08 -8.66 -22.67
C ALA A 44 1.58 -8.43 -24.10
N ASP A 45 2.46 -7.44 -24.33
CA ASP A 45 2.92 -7.12 -25.68
C ASP A 45 4.05 -8.03 -26.18
N GLY A 46 4.48 -9.00 -25.36
CA GLY A 46 5.52 -9.96 -25.71
C GLY A 46 6.94 -9.51 -25.37
N SER A 47 7.12 -8.30 -24.86
CA SER A 47 8.43 -7.81 -24.43
C SER A 47 8.94 -8.53 -23.18
N GLY A 48 8.02 -9.02 -22.37
CA GLY A 48 8.34 -9.63 -21.09
C GLY A 48 8.74 -8.60 -20.04
N LEU A 49 8.83 -9.05 -18.81
CA LEU A 49 9.25 -8.21 -17.69
C LEU A 49 10.64 -8.61 -17.23
N SER A 50 11.47 -7.63 -16.88
CA SER A 50 12.75 -7.87 -16.21
C SER A 50 12.47 -8.37 -14.79
N GLN A 51 13.50 -8.92 -14.15
CA GLN A 51 13.37 -9.36 -12.75
C GLN A 51 13.02 -8.18 -11.84
N ALA A 52 13.61 -7.02 -12.08
CA ALA A 52 13.31 -5.81 -11.31
C ALA A 52 11.85 -5.39 -11.50
N GLU A 53 11.32 -5.52 -12.70
CA GLU A 53 9.90 -5.19 -12.96
C GLU A 53 8.96 -6.17 -12.30
N ILE A 54 9.30 -7.46 -12.27
CA ILE A 54 8.51 -8.47 -11.55
C ILE A 54 8.49 -8.16 -10.06
N GLU A 55 9.64 -7.84 -9.48
CA GLU A 55 9.72 -7.47 -8.07
C GLU A 55 8.94 -6.19 -7.78
N ARG A 56 9.00 -5.21 -8.67
CA ARG A 56 8.22 -3.98 -8.54
C ARG A 56 6.72 -4.27 -8.56
N LEU A 57 6.28 -5.16 -9.44
CA LEU A 57 4.88 -5.55 -9.52
C LEU A 57 4.40 -6.19 -8.21
N ASP A 58 5.22 -7.04 -7.59
CA ASP A 58 4.90 -7.63 -6.29
C ASP A 58 4.81 -6.57 -5.19
N GLU A 59 5.72 -5.60 -5.18
CA GLU A 59 5.67 -4.48 -4.23
C GLU A 59 4.39 -3.67 -4.39
N ILE A 60 4.00 -3.38 -5.62
CA ILE A 60 2.78 -2.62 -5.91
C ILE A 60 1.56 -3.36 -5.38
N LYS A 61 1.48 -4.66 -5.59
CA LYS A 61 0.36 -5.46 -5.09
C LYS A 61 0.24 -5.38 -3.57
N VAL A 62 1.36 -5.50 -2.87
CA VAL A 62 1.38 -5.39 -1.41
C VAL A 62 0.93 -4.01 -0.96
N GLU A 63 1.46 -2.95 -1.56
CA GLU A 63 1.11 -1.58 -1.19
C GLU A 63 -0.35 -1.26 -1.50
N LEU A 64 -0.88 -1.75 -2.62
CA LEU A 64 -2.30 -1.56 -2.93
C LEU A 64 -3.19 -2.23 -1.90
N ASP A 65 -2.87 -3.48 -1.51
CA ASP A 65 -3.65 -4.20 -0.52
C ASP A 65 -3.62 -3.48 0.83
N GLN A 66 -2.45 -3.01 1.26
CA GLN A 66 -2.31 -2.26 2.49
C GLN A 66 -3.04 -0.91 2.42
N GLY A 67 -2.98 -0.24 1.29
CA GLY A 67 -3.65 1.04 1.08
C GLY A 67 -5.17 0.91 1.16
N TYR A 68 -5.73 -0.06 0.48
CA TYR A 68 -7.18 -0.32 0.53
C TYR A 68 -7.64 -0.73 1.93
N ASP A 69 -6.87 -1.58 2.60
CA ASP A 69 -7.19 -1.97 3.97
C ASP A 69 -7.21 -0.76 4.91
N LEU A 70 -6.22 0.13 4.78
CA LEU A 70 -6.15 1.34 5.58
C LEU A 70 -7.35 2.26 5.34
N LEU A 71 -7.76 2.41 4.10
CA LEU A 71 -8.97 3.19 3.78
C LEU A 71 -10.21 2.59 4.40
N HIS A 72 -10.36 1.27 4.35
CA HIS A 72 -11.48 0.58 4.97
C HIS A 72 -11.49 0.77 6.49
N GLN A 73 -10.34 0.67 7.13
CA GLN A 73 -10.23 0.93 8.57
C GLN A 73 -10.65 2.35 8.91
N ARG A 74 -10.19 3.33 8.13
CA ARG A 74 -10.53 4.74 8.35
C ARG A 74 -12.03 4.98 8.21
N GLN A 75 -12.65 4.36 7.21
CA GLN A 75 -14.10 4.46 7.02
C GLN A 75 -14.86 3.85 8.20
N ALA A 76 -14.41 2.68 8.68
CA ALA A 76 -15.03 2.02 9.81
C ALA A 76 -14.90 2.87 11.09
N ARG A 77 -13.75 3.49 11.30
CA ARG A 77 -13.55 4.37 12.45
C ARG A 77 -14.46 5.60 12.39
N ARG A 78 -14.60 6.22 11.23
CA ARG A 78 -15.52 7.34 11.05
C ARG A 78 -16.96 6.92 11.35
N ALA A 79 -17.38 5.77 10.86
CA ALA A 79 -18.73 5.26 11.11
C ALA A 79 -18.98 4.99 12.60
N ALA A 80 -17.95 4.62 13.34
CA ALA A 80 -18.02 4.38 14.78
C ALA A 80 -17.83 5.65 15.62
N GLY A 81 -17.63 6.80 15.00
CA GLY A 81 -17.37 8.06 15.71
C GLY A 81 -15.95 8.17 16.24
N LEU A 82 -15.04 7.35 15.75
CA LEU A 82 -13.63 7.35 16.17
C LEU A 82 -12.77 8.13 15.18
N ASP A 83 -11.58 8.54 15.64
CA ASP A 83 -10.65 9.28 14.78
C ASP A 83 -10.05 8.34 13.74
N PRO A 84 -10.26 8.61 12.45
CA PRO A 84 -9.71 7.76 11.38
C PRO A 84 -8.18 7.74 11.36
N ILE A 85 -7.51 8.77 11.90
CA ILE A 85 -6.05 8.83 11.87
C ILE A 85 -5.41 7.74 12.75
N ASP A 86 -6.17 7.18 13.69
CA ASP A 86 -5.70 6.10 14.55
C ASP A 86 -5.77 4.72 13.88
N ALA A 87 -6.24 4.65 12.64
CA ALA A 87 -6.22 3.40 11.89
C ALA A 87 -4.78 2.95 11.66
N GLU A 88 -4.54 1.65 11.78
CA GLU A 88 -3.21 1.08 11.70
C GLU A 88 -2.97 0.39 10.37
N LEU A 89 -1.76 0.55 9.84
CA LEU A 89 -1.33 -0.20 8.67
C LEU A 89 -1.12 -1.65 9.09
N ARG A 90 -1.88 -2.56 8.49
CA ARG A 90 -1.78 -3.98 8.79
C ARG A 90 -0.69 -4.63 7.96
N SER A 91 -0.11 -5.71 8.48
CA SER A 91 0.88 -6.46 7.72
C SER A 91 0.27 -7.04 6.45
N PRO A 92 1.07 -7.25 5.40
CA PRO A 92 0.57 -7.85 4.17
C PRO A 92 -0.10 -9.20 4.38
N GLU A 93 0.41 -10.00 5.30
CA GLU A 93 -0.15 -11.32 5.61
C GLU A 93 -1.58 -11.24 6.14
N ILE A 94 -1.85 -10.25 7.01
CA ILE A 94 -3.18 -10.05 7.57
C ILE A 94 -4.14 -9.58 6.49
N VAL A 95 -3.71 -8.63 5.66
CA VAL A 95 -4.54 -8.07 4.59
C VAL A 95 -4.90 -9.16 3.58
N GLU A 96 -3.96 -9.99 3.20
CA GLU A 96 -4.20 -11.09 2.26
C GLU A 96 -5.23 -12.08 2.77
N ARG A 97 -5.27 -12.33 4.08
CA ARG A 97 -6.29 -13.20 4.68
C ARG A 97 -7.70 -12.68 4.51
N TYR A 98 -7.87 -11.37 4.57
CA TYR A 98 -9.19 -10.76 4.41
C TYR A 98 -9.71 -10.81 2.98
N GLN A 99 -8.81 -11.01 2.03
CA GLN A 99 -9.17 -11.03 0.62
C GLN A 99 -9.39 -12.43 0.06
N GLN A 100 -9.17 -13.44 0.87
CA GLN A 100 -9.37 -14.83 0.45
C GLN A 100 -10.80 -15.28 0.68
#